data_4e9f51b41dd11e4ef4ddd5b343c3073e
#
_entry.id   4e9f51b41dd11e4ef4ddd5b343c3073e
#
_cell.length_a   1.000
_cell.length_b   1.000
_cell.length_c   1.000
_cell.angle_alpha   90.00
_cell.angle_beta   90.00
_cell.angle_gamma   90.00
#
_symmetry.space_group_name_H-M   'P 1'
#
loop_
_entity.id
_entity.type
_entity.pdbx_description
1 polymer ?
#
loop_
_entity_poly.entity_id
_entity_poly.type
_entity_poly.pdbx_seq_one_letter_code
_entity_poly.pdbx_strand_id
1 'polypeptide(L)'
;MCIRDRYGRYCYVQNKSESDSYKVKIIMKKMNISNLSKKNFSYLSDGEKQISLIARALIKKPRILILDEPVANLDYKSKFFVIDKVNELSKLNTKILCVTHDISTITKIYDRVIMLKDGKIIADGDQNMVINSENLKNLYGIRVEVTNNNGLWNIKRLIK
;
A
#
# COMPACT_ATOMS: atom_id res chain seq x y z
N MET A 1 2.35 16.48 -12.98
CA MET A 1 1.13 15.72 -12.68
C MET A 1 0.01 16.15 -13.62
N CYS A 2 -0.43 15.22 -14.43
CA CYS A 2 -1.32 15.46 -15.56
C CYS A 2 -2.76 15.77 -15.07
N ILE A 3 -3.61 16.30 -15.98
CA ILE A 3 -5.06 16.49 -15.83
C ILE A 3 -5.74 15.30 -15.09
N ARG A 4 -5.26 14.09 -15.30
CA ARG A 4 -5.72 12.84 -14.69
C ARG A 4 -5.65 12.80 -13.15
N ASP A 5 -4.73 13.52 -12.53
CA ASP A 5 -4.54 13.54 -11.06
C ASP A 5 -5.56 14.44 -10.35
N ARG A 6 -6.15 15.36 -11.10
CA ARG A 6 -7.25 16.21 -10.61
C ARG A 6 -8.57 15.43 -10.54
N TYR A 7 -8.69 14.32 -11.26
CA TYR A 7 -9.88 13.46 -11.25
C TYR A 7 -10.14 12.74 -9.92
N GLY A 8 -9.20 12.77 -8.98
CA GLY A 8 -9.47 12.30 -7.62
C GLY A 8 -10.72 12.92 -6.99
N ARG A 9 -11.16 14.10 -7.45
CA ARG A 9 -12.39 14.80 -7.00
C ARG A 9 -13.51 14.83 -8.03
N TYR A 10 -13.36 14.17 -9.17
CA TYR A 10 -14.30 14.26 -10.30
C TYR A 10 -15.76 13.93 -9.93
N CYS A 11 -15.96 13.01 -8.96
CA CYS A 11 -17.31 12.68 -8.51
C CYS A 11 -18.04 13.83 -7.78
N TYR A 12 -17.33 14.90 -7.38
CA TYR A 12 -17.89 15.98 -6.58
C TYR A 12 -17.80 17.36 -7.23
N VAL A 13 -16.98 17.54 -8.28
CA VAL A 13 -16.73 18.86 -8.88
C VAL A 13 -16.56 18.73 -10.38
N GLN A 14 -17.50 19.30 -11.15
CA GLN A 14 -17.47 19.28 -12.62
C GLN A 14 -16.45 20.26 -13.22
N ASN A 15 -16.01 21.30 -12.49
CA ASN A 15 -15.08 22.33 -12.98
C ASN A 15 -13.73 22.29 -12.26
N LYS A 16 -12.66 22.47 -13.02
CA LYS A 16 -11.29 22.61 -12.51
C LYS A 16 -11.16 23.91 -11.74
N SER A 17 -10.87 23.86 -10.43
CA SER A 17 -10.61 25.04 -9.63
C SER A 17 -9.11 25.20 -9.32
N GLU A 18 -8.68 26.44 -9.04
CA GLU A 18 -7.34 26.72 -8.51
C GLU A 18 -7.10 25.98 -7.19
N SER A 19 -8.15 25.86 -6.39
CA SER A 19 -8.19 25.08 -5.14
C SER A 19 -7.76 23.60 -5.35
N ASP A 20 -8.09 22.99 -6.48
CA ASP A 20 -7.71 21.59 -6.75
C ASP A 20 -6.22 21.48 -7.10
N SER A 21 -5.69 22.43 -7.85
CA SER A 21 -4.25 22.51 -8.13
C SER A 21 -3.43 22.68 -6.86
N TYR A 22 -3.91 23.46 -5.90
CA TYR A 22 -3.28 23.66 -4.60
C TYR A 22 -3.28 22.35 -3.76
N LYS A 23 -4.42 21.63 -3.69
CA LYS A 23 -4.51 20.35 -2.97
C LYS A 23 -3.57 19.29 -3.54
N VAL A 24 -3.48 19.21 -4.86
CA VAL A 24 -2.53 18.31 -5.54
C VAL A 24 -1.09 18.64 -5.10
N LYS A 25 -0.68 19.91 -5.14
CA LYS A 25 0.66 20.33 -4.71
C LYS A 25 0.95 19.93 -3.25
N ILE A 26 -0.02 20.13 -2.35
CA ILE A 26 0.13 19.72 -0.94
C ILE A 26 0.37 18.23 -0.80
N ILE A 27 -0.45 17.39 -1.45
CA ILE A 27 -0.31 15.94 -1.36
C ILE A 27 1.02 15.49 -1.97
N MET A 28 1.42 16.03 -3.12
CA MET A 28 2.72 15.72 -3.72
C MET A 28 3.89 16.07 -2.81
N LYS A 29 3.83 17.21 -2.13
CA LYS A 29 4.85 17.62 -1.15
C LYS A 29 4.86 16.67 0.05
N LYS A 30 3.69 16.34 0.61
CA LYS A 30 3.58 15.39 1.74
C LYS A 30 4.13 14.01 1.41
N MET A 31 3.95 13.53 0.19
CA MET A 31 4.46 12.24 -0.28
C MET A 31 5.88 12.31 -0.85
N ASN A 32 6.50 13.50 -0.82
CA ASN A 32 7.85 13.73 -1.37
C ASN A 32 8.00 13.25 -2.83
N ILE A 33 6.98 13.55 -3.67
CA ILE A 33 6.93 13.23 -5.11
C ILE A 33 6.74 14.46 -5.98
N SER A 34 7.10 15.64 -5.49
CA SER A 34 6.96 16.92 -6.23
C SER A 34 7.75 16.94 -7.54
N ASN A 35 8.83 16.17 -7.63
CA ASN A 35 9.63 15.97 -8.84
C ASN A 35 8.84 15.31 -9.98
N LEU A 36 7.75 14.61 -9.69
CA LEU A 36 6.89 13.97 -10.69
C LEU A 36 5.87 14.94 -11.31
N SER A 37 5.75 16.16 -10.76
CA SER A 37 4.71 17.13 -11.15
C SER A 37 4.70 17.51 -12.64
N LYS A 38 5.86 17.50 -13.29
CA LYS A 38 6.04 17.87 -14.71
C LYS A 38 6.15 16.64 -15.63
N LYS A 39 6.26 15.43 -15.08
CA LYS A 39 6.38 14.20 -15.88
C LYS A 39 5.03 13.78 -16.43
N ASN A 40 5.00 13.28 -17.64
CA ASN A 40 3.82 12.59 -18.18
C ASN A 40 3.70 11.22 -17.48
N PHE A 41 2.47 10.85 -17.11
CA PHE A 41 2.18 9.58 -16.43
C PHE A 41 2.69 8.35 -17.20
N SER A 42 2.66 8.40 -18.54
CA SER A 42 3.13 7.30 -19.40
C SER A 42 4.63 7.04 -19.28
N TYR A 43 5.42 8.03 -18.89
CA TYR A 43 6.88 7.92 -18.72
C TYR A 43 7.32 7.69 -17.27
N LEU A 44 6.37 7.50 -16.37
CA LEU A 44 6.67 7.14 -14.98
C LEU A 44 7.06 5.66 -14.90
N SER A 45 7.99 5.32 -13.98
CA SER A 45 8.20 3.93 -13.58
C SER A 45 6.94 3.36 -12.93
N ASP A 46 6.84 2.04 -12.83
CA ASP A 46 5.63 1.42 -12.28
C ASP A 46 5.44 1.79 -10.80
N GLY A 47 6.52 1.89 -10.00
CA GLY A 47 6.46 2.42 -8.64
C GLY A 47 6.03 3.90 -8.60
N GLU A 48 6.53 4.76 -9.50
CA GLU A 48 6.09 6.16 -9.60
C GLU A 48 4.62 6.27 -10.02
N LYS A 49 4.15 5.38 -10.92
CA LYS A 49 2.73 5.28 -11.29
C LYS A 49 1.88 4.91 -10.09
N GLN A 50 2.28 3.87 -9.36
CA GLN A 50 1.55 3.39 -8.20
C GLN A 50 1.42 4.46 -7.12
N ILE A 51 2.52 5.12 -6.77
CA ILE A 51 2.50 6.23 -5.81
C ILE A 51 1.64 7.40 -6.30
N SER A 52 1.63 7.70 -7.58
CA SER A 52 0.76 8.73 -8.15
C SER A 52 -0.73 8.37 -8.03
N LEU A 53 -1.09 7.09 -8.16
CA LEU A 53 -2.46 6.61 -7.93
C LEU A 53 -2.86 6.73 -6.46
N ILE A 54 -1.99 6.37 -5.53
CA ILE A 54 -2.20 6.53 -4.09
C ILE A 54 -2.36 8.02 -3.75
N ALA A 55 -1.48 8.88 -4.25
CA ALA A 55 -1.58 10.32 -4.06
C ALA A 55 -2.91 10.90 -4.56
N ARG A 56 -3.40 10.41 -5.70
CA ARG A 56 -4.71 10.78 -6.24
C ARG A 56 -5.85 10.42 -5.30
N ALA A 57 -5.82 9.23 -4.69
CA ALA A 57 -6.83 8.83 -3.72
C ALA A 57 -6.82 9.73 -2.46
N LEU A 58 -5.64 10.15 -2.00
CA LEU A 58 -5.47 11.01 -0.84
C LEU A 58 -5.98 12.45 -1.02
N ILE A 59 -6.13 12.94 -2.27
CA ILE A 59 -6.69 14.28 -2.54
C ILE A 59 -8.10 14.42 -1.94
N LYS A 60 -8.85 13.33 -1.87
CA LYS A 60 -10.19 13.27 -1.29
C LYS A 60 -10.20 13.33 0.24
N LYS A 61 -9.03 13.28 0.89
CA LYS A 61 -8.87 13.18 2.35
C LYS A 61 -9.72 12.03 2.93
N PRO A 62 -9.56 10.80 2.45
CA PRO A 62 -10.37 9.68 2.92
C PRO A 62 -10.05 9.39 4.38
N ARG A 63 -11.05 8.96 5.15
CA ARG A 63 -10.84 8.43 6.52
C ARG A 63 -10.16 7.05 6.47
N ILE A 64 -10.47 6.28 5.44
CA ILE A 64 -9.89 4.94 5.20
C ILE A 64 -9.39 4.91 3.76
N LEU A 65 -8.12 4.52 3.57
CA LEU A 65 -7.51 4.26 2.29
C LEU A 65 -7.40 2.75 2.11
N ILE A 66 -8.02 2.22 1.07
CA ILE A 66 -7.95 0.79 0.72
C ILE A 66 -6.93 0.65 -0.40
N LEU A 67 -5.93 -0.20 -0.18
CA LEU A 67 -4.90 -0.56 -1.13
C LEU A 67 -5.00 -2.05 -1.45
N ASP A 68 -5.30 -2.36 -2.70
CA ASP A 68 -5.38 -3.74 -3.18
C ASP A 68 -4.11 -4.05 -3.97
N GLU A 69 -3.32 -4.99 -3.47
CA GLU A 69 -2.04 -5.43 -4.02
C GLU A 69 -1.11 -4.26 -4.47
N PRO A 70 -0.82 -3.27 -3.60
CA PRO A 70 -0.18 -2.02 -4.02
C PRO A 70 1.24 -2.17 -4.55
N VAL A 71 1.88 -3.33 -4.37
CA VAL A 71 3.25 -3.60 -4.81
C VAL A 71 3.36 -4.84 -5.72
N ALA A 72 2.22 -5.38 -6.16
CA ALA A 72 2.23 -6.50 -7.10
C ALA A 72 2.93 -6.11 -8.41
N ASN A 73 3.70 -7.05 -8.96
CA ASN A 73 4.43 -6.91 -10.23
C ASN A 73 5.46 -5.76 -10.27
N LEU A 74 5.85 -5.20 -9.13
CA LEU A 74 6.93 -4.23 -9.05
C LEU A 74 8.28 -4.92 -8.86
N ASP A 75 9.32 -4.35 -9.48
CA ASP A 75 10.70 -4.71 -9.15
C ASP A 75 11.04 -4.33 -7.69
N TYR A 76 12.12 -4.91 -7.13
CA TYR A 76 12.48 -4.71 -5.73
C TYR A 76 12.62 -3.24 -5.33
N LYS A 77 13.25 -2.42 -6.16
CA LYS A 77 13.45 -0.99 -5.89
C LYS A 77 12.11 -0.25 -5.81
N SER A 78 11.24 -0.48 -6.78
CA SER A 78 9.91 0.12 -6.86
C SER A 78 9.01 -0.39 -5.72
N LYS A 79 9.11 -1.68 -5.37
CA LYS A 79 8.38 -2.29 -4.24
C LYS A 79 8.70 -1.57 -2.93
N PHE A 80 9.98 -1.47 -2.57
CA PHE A 80 10.39 -0.79 -1.33
C PHE A 80 10.06 0.70 -1.34
N PHE A 81 10.21 1.37 -2.48
CA PHE A 81 9.80 2.75 -2.63
C PHE A 81 8.31 2.96 -2.30
N VAL A 82 7.42 2.08 -2.78
CA VAL A 82 5.98 2.16 -2.49
C VAL A 82 5.71 1.83 -1.02
N ILE A 83 6.35 0.79 -0.46
CA ILE A 83 6.21 0.42 0.96
C ILE A 83 6.61 1.60 1.86
N ASP A 84 7.74 2.23 1.61
CA ASP A 84 8.22 3.38 2.39
C ASP A 84 7.21 4.53 2.32
N LYS A 85 6.63 4.80 1.15
CA LYS A 85 5.61 5.83 1.00
C LYS A 85 4.31 5.49 1.73
N VAL A 86 3.89 4.24 1.73
CA VAL A 86 2.74 3.78 2.53
C VAL A 86 3.03 3.91 4.02
N ASN A 87 4.24 3.57 4.45
CA ASN A 87 4.69 3.74 5.84
C ASN A 87 4.67 5.22 6.27
N GLU A 88 5.09 6.14 5.39
CA GLU A 88 4.97 7.59 5.67
C GLU A 88 3.50 8.03 5.83
N LEU A 89 2.56 7.41 5.09
CA LEU A 89 1.13 7.72 5.17
C LEU A 89 0.48 7.30 6.49
N SER A 90 0.99 6.26 7.17
CA SER A 90 0.48 5.84 8.47
C SER A 90 0.61 6.95 9.54
N LYS A 91 1.54 7.90 9.33
CA LYS A 91 1.71 9.09 10.18
C LYS A 91 0.66 10.18 9.91
N LEU A 92 -0.15 10.01 8.86
CA LEU A 92 -1.27 10.90 8.55
C LEU A 92 -2.52 10.37 9.25
N ASN A 93 -3.51 11.24 9.44
CA ASN A 93 -4.79 10.86 10.09
C ASN A 93 -5.71 10.06 9.14
N THR A 94 -5.16 9.07 8.43
CA THR A 94 -5.86 8.19 7.48
C THR A 94 -5.57 6.75 7.86
N LYS A 95 -6.61 5.97 8.13
CA LYS A 95 -6.47 4.52 8.35
C LYS A 95 -6.18 3.83 7.03
N ILE A 96 -5.27 2.86 7.02
CA ILE A 96 -4.88 2.11 5.83
C ILE A 96 -5.36 0.67 5.98
N LEU A 97 -6.12 0.20 5.00
CA LEU A 97 -6.43 -1.21 4.80
C LEU A 97 -5.67 -1.67 3.56
N CYS A 98 -4.73 -2.59 3.75
CA CYS A 98 -3.92 -3.14 2.66
C CYS A 98 -4.28 -4.61 2.46
N VAL A 99 -4.63 -5.00 1.25
CA VAL A 99 -4.81 -6.39 0.84
C VAL A 99 -3.55 -6.82 0.11
N THR A 100 -2.99 -7.96 0.50
CA THR A 100 -1.79 -8.53 -0.15
C THR A 100 -1.72 -10.03 0.05
N HIS A 101 -1.14 -10.73 -0.91
CA HIS A 101 -0.74 -12.13 -0.76
C HIS A 101 0.75 -12.28 -0.40
N ASP A 102 1.51 -11.19 -0.39
CA ASP A 102 2.94 -11.17 -0.10
C ASP A 102 3.20 -10.72 1.34
N ILE A 103 3.43 -11.68 2.23
CA ILE A 103 3.68 -11.44 3.65
C ILE A 103 4.94 -10.58 3.87
N SER A 104 5.93 -10.64 2.98
CA SER A 104 7.13 -9.82 3.09
C SER A 104 6.86 -8.32 3.00
N THR A 105 5.67 -7.92 2.55
CA THR A 105 5.23 -6.53 2.48
C THR A 105 4.60 -6.02 3.77
N ILE A 106 4.29 -6.92 4.71
CA ILE A 106 3.72 -6.56 5.99
C ILE A 106 4.83 -5.99 6.87
N THR A 107 4.71 -4.72 7.21
CA THR A 107 5.68 -3.97 8.02
C THR A 107 5.10 -3.63 9.38
N LYS A 108 5.91 -3.07 10.28
CA LYS A 108 5.50 -2.69 11.64
C LYS A 108 4.36 -1.67 11.73
N ILE A 109 3.98 -1.05 10.61
CA ILE A 109 2.90 -0.06 10.61
C ILE A 109 1.50 -0.69 10.69
N TYR A 110 1.39 -1.99 10.42
CA TYR A 110 0.10 -2.68 10.46
C TYR A 110 -0.13 -3.26 11.86
N ASP A 111 -1.05 -2.66 12.60
CA ASP A 111 -1.39 -3.10 13.97
C ASP A 111 -2.19 -4.41 13.97
N ARG A 112 -2.86 -4.72 12.87
CA ARG A 112 -3.77 -5.86 12.77
C ARG A 112 -3.62 -6.56 11.43
N VAL A 113 -3.58 -7.88 11.47
CA VAL A 113 -3.55 -8.76 10.30
C VAL A 113 -4.77 -9.67 10.32
N ILE A 114 -5.42 -9.83 9.17
CA ILE A 114 -6.55 -10.73 8.98
C ILE A 114 -6.16 -11.70 7.86
N MET A 115 -6.20 -13.00 8.13
CA MET A 115 -6.00 -14.03 7.12
C MET A 115 -7.33 -14.57 6.61
N LEU A 116 -7.47 -14.57 5.29
CA LEU A 116 -8.66 -15.05 4.59
C LEU A 116 -8.33 -16.31 3.80
N LYS A 117 -9.17 -17.35 3.93
CA LYS A 117 -9.12 -18.57 3.13
C LYS A 117 -10.53 -19.02 2.80
N ASP A 118 -10.78 -19.33 1.53
CA ASP A 118 -12.08 -19.84 1.05
C ASP A 118 -13.28 -18.98 1.51
N GLY A 119 -13.11 -17.65 1.50
CA GLY A 119 -14.12 -16.69 1.91
C GLY A 119 -14.35 -16.58 3.43
N LYS A 120 -13.51 -17.23 4.26
CA LYS A 120 -13.61 -17.23 5.72
C LYS A 120 -12.37 -16.61 6.35
N ILE A 121 -12.58 -15.93 7.49
CA ILE A 121 -11.47 -15.49 8.34
C ILE A 121 -10.95 -16.71 9.11
N ILE A 122 -9.67 -17.02 8.92
CA ILE A 122 -8.99 -18.14 9.61
C ILE A 122 -8.09 -17.68 10.75
N ALA A 123 -7.64 -16.41 10.73
CA ALA A 123 -6.91 -15.78 11.82
C ALA A 123 -7.11 -14.27 11.77
N ASP A 124 -7.13 -13.61 12.92
CA ASP A 124 -7.35 -12.17 13.08
C ASP A 124 -6.70 -11.69 14.39
N GLY A 125 -5.88 -10.67 14.32
CA GLY A 125 -5.21 -10.10 15.50
C GLY A 125 -3.91 -9.37 15.20
N ASP A 126 -3.07 -9.22 16.23
CA ASP A 126 -1.72 -8.68 16.11
C ASP A 126 -0.87 -9.51 15.13
N GLN A 127 -0.03 -8.84 14.36
CA GLN A 127 0.78 -9.50 13.34
C GLN A 127 1.67 -10.63 13.88
N ASN A 128 2.25 -10.48 15.09
CA ASN A 128 3.10 -11.52 15.67
C ASN A 128 2.30 -12.75 16.14
N MET A 129 1.03 -12.56 16.48
CA MET A 129 0.13 -13.66 16.83
C MET A 129 -0.43 -14.36 15.59
N VAL A 130 -0.71 -13.61 14.55
CA VAL A 130 -1.37 -14.13 13.35
C VAL A 130 -0.36 -14.74 12.37
N ILE A 131 0.81 -14.10 12.16
CA ILE A 131 1.83 -14.58 11.22
C ILE A 131 2.73 -15.61 11.91
N ASN A 132 2.32 -16.85 11.88
CA ASN A 132 3.06 -18.00 12.44
C ASN A 132 3.01 -19.20 11.49
N SER A 133 3.86 -20.19 11.73
CA SER A 133 3.99 -21.38 10.87
C SER A 133 2.71 -22.20 10.77
N GLU A 134 1.90 -22.24 11.85
CA GLU A 134 0.65 -23.00 11.89
C GLU A 134 -0.43 -22.34 11.02
N ASN A 135 -0.67 -21.04 11.22
CA ASN A 135 -1.63 -20.29 10.43
C ASN A 135 -1.25 -20.25 8.94
N LEU A 136 0.06 -20.11 8.62
CA LEU A 136 0.53 -20.14 7.24
C LEU A 136 0.45 -21.53 6.62
N LYS A 137 0.66 -22.59 7.40
CA LYS A 137 0.40 -23.96 6.94
C LYS A 137 -1.09 -24.15 6.60
N ASN A 138 -1.98 -23.64 7.45
CA ASN A 138 -3.41 -23.67 7.19
C ASN A 138 -3.75 -22.86 5.93
N LEU A 139 -3.20 -21.63 5.79
CA LEU A 139 -3.47 -20.74 4.67
C LEU A 139 -3.01 -21.33 3.33
N TYR A 140 -1.74 -21.75 3.24
CA TYR A 140 -1.10 -22.19 1.98
C TYR A 140 -1.10 -23.68 1.75
N GLY A 141 -1.44 -24.50 2.74
CA GLY A 141 -1.39 -25.98 2.63
C GLY A 141 0.03 -26.55 2.62
N ILE A 142 1.07 -25.77 2.90
CA ILE A 142 2.48 -26.19 2.91
C ILE A 142 3.13 -25.88 4.25
N ARG A 143 4.12 -26.69 4.66
CA ARG A 143 4.91 -26.43 5.86
C ARG A 143 5.92 -25.31 5.59
N VAL A 144 5.92 -24.30 6.44
CA VAL A 144 6.82 -23.14 6.35
C VAL A 144 7.42 -22.82 7.70
N GLU A 145 8.64 -22.33 7.68
CA GLU A 145 9.27 -21.63 8.80
C GLU A 145 9.07 -20.13 8.62
N VAL A 146 8.76 -19.44 9.70
CA VAL A 146 8.50 -17.99 9.70
C VAL A 146 9.49 -17.33 10.62
N THR A 147 10.17 -16.31 10.13
CA THR A 147 11.06 -15.47 10.93
C THR A 147 10.71 -14.00 10.77
N ASN A 148 10.81 -13.24 11.85
CA ASN A 148 10.62 -11.79 11.85
C ASN A 148 11.94 -11.12 12.22
N ASN A 149 12.56 -10.47 11.25
CA ASN A 149 13.79 -9.71 11.46
C ASN A 149 13.46 -8.21 11.44
N ASN A 150 13.37 -7.60 12.63
CA ASN A 150 13.10 -6.16 12.77
C ASN A 150 11.82 -5.66 12.07
N GLY A 151 10.79 -6.51 11.98
CA GLY A 151 9.51 -6.19 11.34
C GLY A 151 9.47 -6.50 9.85
N LEU A 152 10.45 -7.23 9.35
CA LEU A 152 10.45 -7.83 8.03
C LEU A 152 10.20 -9.33 8.19
N TRP A 153 9.11 -9.80 7.60
CA TRP A 153 8.71 -11.19 7.64
C TRP A 153 9.38 -11.97 6.51
N ASN A 154 10.03 -13.09 6.87
CA ASN A 154 10.59 -14.05 5.93
C ASN A 154 9.90 -15.40 6.08
N ILE A 155 9.60 -16.03 4.96
CA ILE A 155 8.97 -17.34 4.91
C ILE A 155 9.89 -18.27 4.13
N LYS A 156 10.25 -19.39 4.76
CA LYS A 156 11.05 -20.43 4.16
C LYS A 156 10.22 -21.72 4.09
N ARG A 157 10.07 -22.27 2.88
CA ARG A 157 9.45 -23.59 2.72
C ARG A 157 10.32 -24.66 3.37
N LEU A 158 9.72 -25.52 4.19
CA LEU A 158 10.34 -26.72 4.71
C LEU A 158 10.13 -27.85 3.69
N ILE A 159 11.21 -28.26 3.04
CA ILE A 159 11.24 -29.43 2.15
C ILE A 159 11.49 -30.65 3.05
N LYS A 160 10.68 -31.71 2.87
CA LYS A 160 10.92 -33.01 3.53
C LYS A 160 12.13 -33.68 2.92
#